data_8ae274725a5b1e13ecf41ad90918a168
#
_entry.id   8ae274725a5b1e13ecf41ad90918a168
#
_cell.length_a   1.000
_cell.length_b   1.000
_cell.length_c   1.000
_cell.angle_alpha   90.00
_cell.angle_beta   90.00
_cell.angle_gamma   90.00
#
_symmetry.space_group_name_H-M   'P 1'
#
loop_
_entity.id
_entity.type
_entity.pdbx_description
1 polymer ?
#
loop_
_entity_poly.entity_id
_entity_poly.type
_entity_poly.pdbx_seq_one_letter_code
_entity_poly.pdbx_strand_id
1 'polypeptide(L)'
;MASRVQIKPGLLKRLRDLREIPSEEHQARLMGVDRTTLRRIDAGGVPSAAFMAAMWEAFGLSLGEAFEVVEEKSLMEKQAKPERVAA
;
A
#
# COMPACT_ATOMS: atom_id res chain seq x y z
N MET A 1 -8.11 -8.67 -17.63
CA MET A 1 -7.86 -7.67 -16.91
C MET A 1 -7.43 -7.99 -15.57
N ALA A 2 -6.42 -7.51 -15.14
CA ALA A 2 -5.88 -7.84 -13.90
C ALA A 2 -5.90 -6.66 -12.97
N SER A 3 -6.43 -6.86 -11.79
CA SER A 3 -6.42 -5.85 -10.78
C SER A 3 -5.64 -6.38 -9.61
N ARG A 4 -5.01 -5.50 -8.89
CA ARG A 4 -4.30 -5.90 -7.68
C ARG A 4 -4.41 -4.83 -6.63
N VAL A 5 -4.17 -5.23 -5.40
CA VAL A 5 -4.20 -4.32 -4.28
C VAL A 5 -2.79 -3.83 -4.03
N GLN A 6 -2.64 -2.55 -3.74
CA GLN A 6 -1.35 -2.03 -3.32
C GLN A 6 -1.57 -0.99 -2.24
N ILE A 7 -0.53 -0.72 -1.48
CA ILE A 7 -0.61 0.28 -0.45
C ILE A 7 -0.65 1.64 -1.13
N LYS A 8 -1.31 2.60 -0.52
CA LYS A 8 -1.34 3.92 -1.11
C LYS A 8 0.06 4.53 -1.10
N PRO A 9 0.46 5.15 -2.19
CA PRO A 9 1.84 5.64 -2.31
C PRO A 9 2.19 6.62 -1.20
N GLY A 10 3.36 6.44 -0.63
CA GLY A 10 3.87 7.34 0.40
C GLY A 10 3.24 7.18 1.76
N LEU A 11 2.33 6.24 1.91
CA LEU A 11 1.63 6.10 3.18
C LEU A 11 2.57 5.69 4.30
N LEU A 12 3.44 4.71 4.04
CA LEU A 12 4.32 4.24 5.10
C LEU A 12 5.24 5.34 5.59
N LYS A 13 5.74 6.15 4.68
CA LYS A 13 6.61 7.25 5.09
C LYS A 13 5.82 8.28 5.88
N ARG A 14 4.61 8.56 5.45
CA ARG A 14 3.79 9.52 6.15
C ARG A 14 3.48 9.05 7.57
N LEU A 15 3.25 7.76 7.74
CA LEU A 15 3.02 7.22 9.06
C LEU A 15 4.25 7.35 9.93
N ARG A 16 5.44 7.11 9.36
CA ARG A 16 6.65 7.29 10.14
C ARG A 16 6.79 8.72 10.61
N ASP A 17 6.48 9.67 9.73
CA ASP A 17 6.59 11.08 10.10
C ASP A 17 5.55 11.45 11.15
N LEU A 18 4.33 11.03 10.98
CA LEU A 18 3.27 11.38 11.90
C LEU A 18 3.42 10.74 13.27
N ARG A 19 3.92 9.52 13.30
CA ARG A 19 4.04 8.79 14.55
C ARG A 19 5.44 8.83 15.10
N GLU A 20 6.32 9.60 14.48
CA GLU A 20 7.69 9.76 14.93
C GLU A 20 8.40 8.42 15.04
N ILE A 21 8.21 7.59 14.03
CA ILE A 21 8.87 6.30 13.96
C ILE A 21 10.23 6.52 13.31
N PRO A 22 11.32 6.16 13.97
CA PRO A 22 12.66 6.56 13.52
C PRO A 22 13.18 5.88 12.27
N SER A 23 12.67 4.73 11.90
CA SER A 23 13.21 4.04 10.76
C SER A 23 12.23 3.04 10.20
N GLU A 24 12.52 2.56 8.98
CA GLU A 24 11.71 1.51 8.39
C GLU A 24 11.78 0.24 9.18
N GLU A 25 12.94 -0.04 9.74
CA GLU A 25 13.12 -1.24 10.52
C GLU A 25 12.24 -1.21 11.77
N HIS A 26 12.17 -0.06 12.40
CA HIS A 26 11.33 0.11 13.57
C HIS A 26 9.86 -0.05 13.17
N GLN A 27 9.48 0.53 12.05
CA GLN A 27 8.11 0.42 11.57
C GLN A 27 7.74 -1.03 11.27
N ALA A 28 8.65 -1.76 10.63
CA ALA A 28 8.42 -3.16 10.34
C ALA A 28 8.24 -3.96 11.61
N ARG A 29 9.03 -3.62 12.62
CA ARG A 29 8.94 -4.33 13.90
C ARG A 29 7.61 -4.06 14.57
N LEU A 30 7.12 -2.84 14.50
CA LEU A 30 5.82 -2.50 15.08
C LEU A 30 4.70 -3.28 14.39
N MET A 31 4.87 -3.58 13.13
CA MET A 31 3.87 -4.30 12.38
C MET A 31 4.07 -5.80 12.40
N GLY A 32 5.18 -6.27 12.95
CA GLY A 32 5.45 -7.70 12.99
C GLY A 32 5.84 -8.28 11.65
N VAL A 33 6.41 -7.47 10.75
CA VAL A 33 6.88 -7.95 9.46
C VAL A 33 8.35 -7.62 9.33
N ASP A 34 9.03 -8.21 8.35
CA ASP A 34 10.44 -7.87 8.19
C ASP A 34 10.56 -6.66 7.27
N ARG A 35 11.73 -6.04 7.31
CA ARG A 35 11.95 -4.82 6.55
C ARG A 35 11.87 -5.05 5.06
N THR A 36 12.30 -6.21 4.60
CA THR A 36 12.26 -6.52 3.18
C THR A 36 10.81 -6.56 2.68
N THR A 37 9.92 -7.16 3.47
CA THR A 37 8.51 -7.19 3.12
C THR A 37 7.93 -5.79 3.10
N LEU A 38 8.29 -4.97 4.08
CA LEU A 38 7.80 -3.61 4.15
C LEU A 38 8.21 -2.83 2.91
N ARG A 39 9.47 -2.95 2.52
CA ARG A 39 9.96 -2.24 1.37
C ARG A 39 9.35 -2.72 0.06
N ARG A 40 9.13 -4.01 -0.05
CA ARG A 40 8.54 -4.56 -1.25
C ARG A 40 7.11 -4.04 -1.42
N ILE A 41 6.37 -3.98 -0.34
CA ILE A 41 5.00 -3.50 -0.41
C ILE A 41 4.97 -2.00 -0.64
N ASP A 42 5.89 -1.27 -0.01
CA ASP A 42 5.97 0.18 -0.21
C ASP A 42 6.28 0.51 -1.67
N ALA A 43 6.97 -0.38 -2.35
CA ALA A 43 7.31 -0.18 -3.75
C ALA A 43 6.21 -0.64 -4.71
N GLY A 44 5.08 -1.05 -4.19
CA GLY A 44 3.95 -1.43 -5.03
C GLY A 44 3.66 -2.90 -5.08
N GLY A 45 4.34 -3.70 -4.26
CA GLY A 45 4.07 -5.13 -4.22
C GLY A 45 2.71 -5.42 -3.61
N VAL A 46 2.19 -6.58 -3.91
CA VAL A 46 0.88 -6.97 -3.41
C VAL A 46 0.98 -7.36 -1.94
N PRO A 47 0.23 -6.72 -1.06
CA PRO A 47 0.29 -7.06 0.35
C PRO A 47 -0.46 -8.34 0.65
N SER A 48 0.00 -9.06 1.66
CA SER A 48 -0.72 -10.24 2.11
C SER A 48 -1.84 -9.81 3.03
N ALA A 49 -2.74 -10.73 3.29
CA ALA A 49 -3.81 -10.46 4.24
C ALA A 49 -3.23 -10.15 5.61
N ALA A 50 -2.14 -10.83 5.98
CA ALA A 50 -1.51 -10.58 7.25
C ALA A 50 -0.94 -9.17 7.34
N PHE A 51 -0.38 -8.67 6.23
CA PHE A 51 0.14 -7.31 6.23
C PHE A 51 -1.00 -6.31 6.39
N MET A 52 -2.12 -6.56 5.71
CA MET A 52 -3.24 -5.66 5.81
C MET A 52 -3.81 -5.64 7.22
N ALA A 53 -3.87 -6.78 7.87
CA ALA A 53 -4.31 -6.85 9.25
C ALA A 53 -3.35 -6.11 10.17
N ALA A 54 -2.05 -6.19 9.88
CA ALA A 54 -1.06 -5.52 10.69
C ALA A 54 -1.19 -4.00 10.62
N MET A 55 -1.60 -3.48 9.46
CA MET A 55 -1.84 -2.05 9.35
C MET A 55 -2.95 -1.61 10.28
N TRP A 56 -3.99 -2.42 10.37
CA TRP A 56 -5.07 -2.12 11.25
C TRP A 56 -4.62 -2.18 12.71
N GLU A 57 -3.90 -3.23 13.06
CA GLU A 57 -3.48 -3.42 14.43
C GLU A 57 -2.46 -2.39 14.89
N ALA A 58 -1.53 -2.06 14.04
CA ALA A 58 -0.46 -1.14 14.44
C ALA A 58 -0.86 0.31 14.32
N PHE A 59 -1.66 0.66 13.33
CA PHE A 59 -1.94 2.06 13.04
C PHE A 59 -3.41 2.41 13.00
N GLY A 60 -4.29 1.43 13.14
CA GLY A 60 -5.72 1.71 13.16
C GLY A 60 -6.30 2.09 11.82
N LEU A 61 -5.62 1.77 10.73
CA LEU A 61 -6.11 2.13 9.41
C LEU A 61 -6.91 1.01 8.79
N SER A 62 -8.06 1.34 8.27
CA SER A 62 -8.89 0.35 7.60
C SER A 62 -8.30 0.02 6.25
N LEU A 63 -8.81 -1.03 5.63
CA LEU A 63 -8.31 -1.44 4.33
C LEU A 63 -8.46 -0.31 3.30
N GLY A 64 -9.58 0.36 3.29
CA GLY A 64 -9.80 1.42 2.33
C GLY A 64 -8.96 2.66 2.59
N GLU A 65 -8.53 2.85 3.84
CA GLU A 65 -7.68 3.98 4.16
C GLU A 65 -6.24 3.74 3.75
N ALA A 66 -5.79 2.51 3.82
CA ALA A 66 -4.39 2.20 3.60
C ALA A 66 -4.07 1.65 2.23
N PHE A 67 -5.04 1.00 1.61
CA PHE A 67 -4.79 0.29 0.36
C PHE A 67 -5.74 0.72 -0.74
N GLU A 68 -5.36 0.44 -1.96
CA GLU A 68 -6.19 0.77 -3.10
C GLU A 68 -6.07 -0.32 -4.16
N VAL A 69 -7.02 -0.38 -5.05
CA VAL A 69 -7.00 -1.35 -6.12
C VAL A 69 -6.53 -0.66 -7.38
N VAL A 70 -5.56 -1.24 -8.05
CA VAL A 70 -5.08 -0.69 -9.30
C VAL A 70 -5.18 -1.76 -10.36
N GLU A 71 -5.41 -1.33 -11.59
CA GLU A 71 -5.45 -2.23 -12.70
C GLU A 71 -4.11 -2.24 -13.37
N GLU A 72 -3.56 -3.41 -13.58
CA GLU A 72 -2.23 -3.48 -14.14
C GLU A 72 -2.15 -2.97 -15.53
N LYS A 73 -3.25 -3.01 -16.26
CA LYS A 73 -3.24 -2.52 -17.60
C LYS A 73 -3.57 -1.08 -17.69
N SER A 74 -3.83 -0.43 -16.59
CA SER A 74 -4.31 0.93 -16.64
C SER A 74 -3.37 1.89 -17.31
N LEU A 75 -2.09 1.67 -17.23
CA LEU A 75 -1.16 2.56 -17.87
C LEU A 75 -1.33 2.58 -19.35
N MET A 76 -1.48 1.44 -19.98
CA MET A 76 -1.67 1.40 -21.39
C MET A 76 -3.05 1.80 -21.74
N GLU A 77 -4.00 1.44 -20.96
CA GLU A 77 -5.35 1.78 -21.26
C GLU A 77 -5.68 3.23 -21.09
N LYS A 78 -4.97 3.91 -20.22
CA LYS A 78 -5.18 5.30 -20.06
C LYS A 78 -4.91 6.04 -21.30
N GLN A 79 -3.99 5.60 -22.08
CA GLN A 79 -3.70 6.27 -23.29
C GLN A 79 -4.68 5.93 -24.34
N ALA A 80 -5.27 4.77 -24.28
CA ALA A 80 -6.18 4.36 -25.30
C ALA A 80 -7.59 4.78 -25.06
N LYS A 81 -8.03 4.82 -23.85
CA LYS A 81 -9.39 5.17 -23.61
C LYS A 81 -9.60 5.90 -22.36
N PRO A 82 -9.25 7.07 -22.33
CA PRO A 82 -9.39 7.90 -21.21
C PRO A 82 -10.81 8.09 -20.82
N GLU A 83 -11.65 8.02 -21.76
CA GLU A 83 -13.00 8.35 -21.48
C GLU A 83 -13.79 7.25 -20.87
N ARG A 84 -13.23 6.10 -20.75
CA ARG A 84 -14.02 5.06 -20.26
C ARG A 84 -14.53 5.37 -18.89
N VAL A 85 -13.98 6.26 -18.27
CA VAL A 85 -14.39 6.60 -17.06
C VAL A 85 -15.72 7.08 -17.00
N ALA A 86 -16.15 7.62 -17.99
CA ALA A 86 -17.40 8.22 -18.03
C ALA A 86 -18.48 7.30 -17.69
N ALA A 87 -18.26 6.13 -17.73
CA ALA A 87 -19.34 5.21 -17.54
C ALA A 87 -19.97 5.35 -16.19
#